data_df5ae6861b36a470a8471fe7599e33f1
#
_entry.id   df5ae6861b36a470a8471fe7599e33f1
#
_cell.length_a   1.000
_cell.length_b   1.000
_cell.length_c   1.000
_cell.angle_alpha   90.00
_cell.angle_beta   90.00
_cell.angle_gamma   90.00
#
_symmetry.space_group_name_H-M   'P 1'
#
loop_
_entity.id
_entity.type
_entity.pdbx_description
1 polymer ?
#
loop_
_entity_poly.entity_id
_entity_poly.type
_entity_poly.pdbx_seq_one_letter_code
_entity_poly.pdbx_strand_id
1 'polypeptide(L)'
;MDLRVMETSDIDGAVRVWQAANIARGKRPSPERVARVTQKLQEPTAMPYVAASDAGIAGMALLEPYRAEDGAGAVVTDALHISMVFVDPQSQRQGVGSRLMRFALYRAHASGVSKFSLWTDCENTGARRLYEELRMRPTRTRRVSDTVEWVRYELEL
;
A
#
# COMPACT_ATOMS: atom_id res chain seq x y z
N MET A 1 19.40 0.21 -3.03
CA MET A 1 17.99 0.65 -2.94
C MET A 1 17.75 1.31 -1.61
N ASP A 2 17.23 2.51 -1.62
CA ASP A 2 16.97 3.30 -0.43
C ASP A 2 15.49 3.19 -0.04
N LEU A 3 15.22 2.73 1.16
CA LEU A 3 13.88 2.62 1.74
C LEU A 3 13.69 3.77 2.72
N ARG A 4 12.76 4.65 2.43
CA ARG A 4 12.59 5.85 3.26
C ARG A 4 11.17 6.42 3.18
N VAL A 5 10.91 7.40 4.03
CA VAL A 5 9.70 8.21 3.94
C VAL A 5 9.72 8.98 2.62
N MET A 6 8.56 9.07 1.98
CA MET A 6 8.41 9.82 0.74
C MET A 6 8.62 11.31 0.98
N GLU A 7 9.38 11.94 0.10
CA GLU A 7 9.53 13.40 0.04
C GLU A 7 8.63 13.97 -1.06
N THR A 8 8.38 15.27 -1.03
CA THR A 8 7.55 15.93 -2.05
C THR A 8 8.07 15.69 -3.46
N SER A 9 9.39 15.67 -3.64
CA SER A 9 10.02 15.39 -4.93
C SER A 9 9.82 13.97 -5.45
N ASP A 10 9.37 13.04 -4.60
CA ASP A 10 9.11 11.65 -4.99
C ASP A 10 7.69 11.42 -5.53
N ILE A 11 6.78 12.36 -5.34
CA ILE A 11 5.36 12.16 -5.62
C ILE A 11 5.12 11.76 -7.07
N ASP A 12 5.72 12.45 -8.02
CA ASP A 12 5.54 12.14 -9.44
C ASP A 12 6.03 10.73 -9.77
N GLY A 13 7.17 10.33 -9.20
CA GLY A 13 7.71 8.99 -9.38
C GLY A 13 6.84 7.92 -8.75
N ALA A 14 6.29 8.18 -7.57
CA ALA A 14 5.37 7.25 -6.89
C ALA A 14 4.07 7.09 -7.67
N VAL A 15 3.49 8.17 -8.17
CA VAL A 15 2.29 8.13 -9.00
C VAL A 15 2.56 7.36 -10.30
N ARG A 16 3.72 7.57 -10.91
CA ARG A 16 4.12 6.82 -12.10
C ARG A 16 4.19 5.31 -11.82
N VAL A 17 4.74 4.91 -10.67
CA VAL A 17 4.78 3.50 -10.26
C VAL A 17 3.36 2.94 -10.11
N TRP A 18 2.48 3.69 -9.45
CA TRP A 18 1.08 3.29 -9.30
C TRP A 18 0.39 3.12 -10.66
N GLN A 19 0.58 4.06 -11.58
CA GLN A 19 0.03 3.96 -12.93
C GLN A 19 0.58 2.75 -13.68
N ALA A 20 1.90 2.57 -13.69
CA ALA A 20 2.55 1.47 -14.40
C ALA A 20 2.11 0.10 -13.87
N ALA A 21 2.00 -0.06 -12.57
CA ALA A 21 1.55 -1.30 -11.95
C ALA A 21 0.09 -1.62 -12.32
N ASN A 22 -0.78 -0.61 -12.35
CA ASN A 22 -2.18 -0.79 -12.76
C ASN A 22 -2.28 -1.15 -14.24
N ILE A 23 -1.54 -0.48 -15.11
CA ILE A 23 -1.51 -0.77 -16.55
C ILE A 23 -1.03 -2.21 -16.79
N ALA A 24 0.00 -2.66 -16.08
CA ALA A 24 0.51 -4.02 -16.19
C ALA A 24 -0.54 -5.10 -15.83
N ARG A 25 -1.52 -4.73 -14.99
CA ARG A 25 -2.65 -5.59 -14.62
C ARG A 25 -3.88 -5.40 -15.50
N GLY A 26 -3.75 -4.71 -16.62
CA GLY A 26 -4.83 -4.48 -17.57
C GLY A 26 -5.81 -3.38 -17.16
N LYS A 27 -5.45 -2.55 -16.20
CA LYS A 27 -6.28 -1.42 -15.75
C LYS A 27 -5.77 -0.13 -16.38
N ARG A 28 -6.68 0.82 -16.64
CA ARG A 28 -6.31 2.13 -17.15
C ARG A 28 -6.81 3.21 -16.19
N PRO A 29 -5.94 3.74 -15.32
CA PRO A 29 -6.34 4.79 -14.39
C PRO A 29 -6.81 6.03 -15.14
N SER A 30 -7.97 6.56 -14.73
CA SER A 30 -8.49 7.82 -15.26
C SER A 30 -7.70 9.01 -14.72
N PRO A 31 -7.74 10.17 -15.40
CA PRO A 31 -7.11 11.40 -14.86
C PRO A 31 -7.62 11.76 -13.47
N GLU A 32 -8.90 11.51 -13.18
CA GLU A 32 -9.50 11.76 -11.87
C GLU A 32 -8.89 10.86 -10.79
N ARG A 33 -8.64 9.60 -11.11
CA ARG A 33 -8.00 8.67 -10.17
C ARG A 33 -6.53 9.05 -9.93
N VAL A 34 -5.82 9.48 -10.96
CA VAL A 34 -4.44 9.97 -10.84
C VAL A 34 -4.40 11.17 -9.88
N ALA A 35 -5.29 12.14 -10.07
CA ALA A 35 -5.36 13.32 -9.23
C ALA A 35 -5.69 12.94 -7.78
N ARG A 36 -6.58 11.96 -7.57
CA ARG A 36 -6.95 11.48 -6.23
C ARG A 36 -5.77 10.82 -5.52
N VAL A 37 -5.02 9.97 -6.21
CA VAL A 37 -3.83 9.33 -5.63
C VAL A 37 -2.80 10.39 -5.25
N THR A 38 -2.54 11.35 -6.14
CA THR A 38 -1.62 12.45 -5.85
C THR A 38 -2.04 13.21 -4.60
N GLN A 39 -3.32 13.50 -4.46
CA GLN A 39 -3.86 14.18 -3.28
C GLN A 39 -3.71 13.34 -2.01
N LYS A 40 -4.00 12.03 -2.07
CA LYS A 40 -3.87 11.12 -0.93
C LYS A 40 -2.44 11.07 -0.40
N LEU A 41 -1.46 11.08 -1.28
CA LEU A 41 -0.05 11.06 -0.88
C LEU A 41 0.38 12.35 -0.14
N GLN A 42 -0.38 13.42 -0.28
CA GLN A 42 -0.11 14.72 0.34
C GLN A 42 -0.95 14.99 1.59
N GLU A 43 -1.85 14.08 1.97
CA GLU A 43 -2.67 14.25 3.17
C GLU A 43 -1.79 14.31 4.43
N PRO A 44 -2.07 15.23 5.38
CA PRO A 44 -1.23 15.39 6.57
C PRO A 44 -1.12 14.14 7.44
N THR A 45 -2.15 13.29 7.44
CA THR A 45 -2.17 12.04 8.21
C THR A 45 -1.63 10.85 7.45
N ALA A 46 -1.30 11.01 6.18
CA ALA A 46 -0.75 9.96 5.35
C ALA A 46 0.70 9.64 5.75
N MET A 47 1.04 8.37 5.69
CA MET A 47 2.40 7.88 5.90
C MET A 47 2.88 7.19 4.64
N PRO A 48 3.40 7.95 3.67
CA PRO A 48 3.88 7.39 2.41
C PRO A 48 5.35 7.00 2.51
N TYR A 49 5.69 5.86 1.91
CA TYR A 49 7.05 5.34 1.84
C TYR A 49 7.42 5.01 0.41
N VAL A 50 8.70 5.08 0.11
CA VAL A 50 9.25 4.73 -1.22
C VAL A 50 10.45 3.82 -1.10
N ALA A 51 10.63 3.02 -2.14
CA ALA A 51 11.87 2.32 -2.44
C ALA A 51 12.48 3.03 -3.64
N ALA A 52 13.58 3.73 -3.41
CA ALA A 52 14.25 4.53 -4.42
C ALA A 52 15.55 3.86 -4.87
N SER A 53 15.85 3.96 -6.15
CA SER A 53 17.10 3.52 -6.75
C SER A 53 17.68 4.66 -7.58
N ASP A 54 18.88 4.46 -8.14
CA ASP A 54 19.49 5.45 -9.03
C ASP A 54 18.65 5.70 -10.28
N ALA A 55 17.84 4.72 -10.68
CA ALA A 55 16.93 4.83 -11.83
C ALA A 55 15.59 5.52 -11.48
N GLY A 56 15.35 5.86 -10.21
CA GLY A 56 14.11 6.50 -9.76
C GLY A 56 13.35 5.64 -8.74
N ILE A 57 12.07 5.91 -8.58
CA ILE A 57 11.22 5.20 -7.62
C ILE A 57 10.87 3.83 -8.19
N ALA A 58 11.19 2.77 -7.44
CA ALA A 58 10.92 1.38 -7.81
C ALA A 58 9.66 0.82 -7.12
N GLY A 59 9.26 1.41 -6.00
CA GLY A 59 8.07 0.98 -5.27
C GLY A 59 7.55 2.08 -4.37
N MET A 60 6.27 1.98 -4.01
CA MET A 60 5.62 2.93 -3.11
C MET A 60 4.61 2.22 -2.22
N ALA A 61 4.46 2.71 -1.02
CA ALA A 61 3.44 2.25 -0.08
C ALA A 61 2.82 3.45 0.63
N LEU A 62 1.52 3.36 0.90
CA LEU A 62 0.79 4.38 1.66
C LEU A 62 0.08 3.71 2.83
N LEU A 63 0.37 4.17 4.03
CA LEU A 63 -0.35 3.81 5.24
C LEU A 63 -1.18 5.02 5.70
N GLU A 64 -2.39 4.76 6.15
CA GLU A 64 -3.32 5.77 6.61
C GLU A 64 -3.91 5.37 7.96
N PRO A 65 -4.39 6.32 8.78
CA PRO A 65 -5.11 5.97 9.99
C PRO A 65 -6.27 5.02 9.71
N TYR A 66 -6.38 3.96 10.50
CA TYR A 66 -7.50 3.03 10.38
C TYR A 66 -8.76 3.66 11.00
N ARG A 67 -9.85 3.57 10.27
CA ARG A 67 -11.18 3.98 10.76
C ARG A 67 -12.08 2.77 10.91
N ALA A 68 -12.81 2.72 12.02
CA ALA A 68 -13.82 1.68 12.25
C ALA A 68 -14.91 1.73 11.16
N GLU A 69 -15.75 0.70 11.11
CA GLU A 69 -16.89 0.63 10.20
C GLU A 69 -16.47 0.80 8.72
N ASP A 70 -15.42 0.06 8.30
CA ASP A 70 -14.89 0.09 6.93
C ASP A 70 -14.55 1.49 6.41
N GLY A 71 -14.04 2.33 7.30
CA GLY A 71 -13.59 3.67 6.96
C GLY A 71 -14.62 4.77 7.21
N ALA A 72 -15.86 4.43 7.60
CA ALA A 72 -16.92 5.40 7.87
C ALA A 72 -16.93 5.90 9.32
N GLY A 73 -16.26 5.19 10.24
CA GLY A 73 -16.28 5.46 11.67
C GLY A 73 -15.11 6.30 12.17
N ALA A 74 -14.94 6.31 13.48
CA ALA A 74 -13.86 7.04 14.15
C ALA A 74 -12.49 6.39 13.90
N VAL A 75 -11.44 7.19 13.97
CA VAL A 75 -10.06 6.70 13.93
C VAL A 75 -9.82 5.79 15.14
N VAL A 76 -9.27 4.61 14.86
CA VAL A 76 -8.86 3.65 15.89
C VAL A 76 -7.41 3.93 16.25
N THR A 77 -7.14 4.21 17.52
CA THR A 77 -5.80 4.43 18.02
C THR A 77 -4.95 3.17 17.84
N ASP A 78 -3.67 3.31 17.58
CA ASP A 78 -2.68 2.24 17.41
C ASP A 78 -2.92 1.32 16.21
N ALA A 79 -3.77 1.72 15.27
CA ALA A 79 -4.08 0.93 14.08
C ALA A 79 -3.88 1.75 12.80
N LEU A 80 -3.29 1.15 11.78
CA LEU A 80 -3.12 1.75 10.46
C LEU A 80 -3.70 0.84 9.38
N HIS A 81 -4.21 1.47 8.33
CA HIS A 81 -4.65 0.79 7.12
C HIS A 81 -3.61 0.98 6.03
N ILE A 82 -3.23 -0.10 5.39
CA ILE A 82 -2.30 -0.08 4.26
C ILE A 82 -3.13 0.08 2.99
N SER A 83 -3.15 1.30 2.47
CA SER A 83 -4.04 1.67 1.36
C SER A 83 -3.45 1.33 -0.01
N MET A 84 -2.13 1.41 -0.13
CA MET A 84 -1.43 1.17 -1.40
C MET A 84 -0.10 0.48 -1.16
N VAL A 85 0.19 -0.52 -2.00
CA VAL A 85 1.52 -1.12 -2.16
C VAL A 85 1.66 -1.43 -3.64
N PHE A 86 2.57 -0.74 -4.29
CA PHE A 86 2.81 -0.92 -5.72
C PHE A 86 4.31 -0.98 -6.00
N VAL A 87 4.69 -1.85 -6.91
CA VAL A 87 6.07 -2.00 -7.37
C VAL A 87 6.07 -1.79 -8.88
N ASP A 88 7.05 -1.03 -9.36
CA ASP A 88 7.26 -0.85 -10.80
C ASP A 88 7.37 -2.23 -11.46
N PRO A 89 6.63 -2.50 -12.54
CA PRO A 89 6.69 -3.79 -13.23
C PRO A 89 8.11 -4.24 -13.61
N GLN A 90 8.99 -3.30 -13.92
CA GLN A 90 10.39 -3.60 -14.24
C GLN A 90 11.21 -4.00 -13.01
N SER A 91 10.71 -3.72 -11.81
CA SER A 91 11.40 -4.02 -10.55
C SER A 91 10.74 -5.16 -9.77
N GLN A 92 9.73 -5.80 -10.34
CA GLN A 92 9.05 -6.93 -9.71
C GLN A 92 9.96 -8.15 -9.60
N ARG A 93 9.63 -9.05 -8.65
CA ARG A 93 10.39 -10.29 -8.36
C ARG A 93 11.82 -10.05 -7.87
N GLN A 94 12.12 -8.84 -7.43
CA GLN A 94 13.42 -8.48 -6.84
C GLN A 94 13.31 -8.23 -5.33
N GLY A 95 12.17 -8.56 -4.73
CA GLY A 95 11.93 -8.38 -3.31
C GLY A 95 11.64 -6.94 -2.88
N VAL A 96 11.36 -6.04 -3.82
CA VAL A 96 11.10 -4.62 -3.52
C VAL A 96 9.89 -4.45 -2.61
N GLY A 97 8.77 -5.08 -2.96
CA GLY A 97 7.54 -4.99 -2.17
C GLY A 97 7.72 -5.51 -0.75
N SER A 98 8.36 -6.65 -0.59
CA SER A 98 8.63 -7.26 0.71
C SER A 98 9.52 -6.36 1.58
N ARG A 99 10.58 -5.83 1.02
CA ARG A 99 11.52 -4.96 1.74
C ARG A 99 10.85 -3.64 2.13
N LEU A 100 10.10 -3.05 1.21
CA LEU A 100 9.36 -1.80 1.45
C LEU A 100 8.33 -1.97 2.55
N MET A 101 7.55 -3.05 2.51
CA MET A 101 6.55 -3.32 3.52
C MET A 101 7.15 -3.61 4.89
N ARG A 102 8.23 -4.38 4.95
CA ARG A 102 8.94 -4.62 6.23
C ARG A 102 9.42 -3.32 6.84
N PHE A 103 9.97 -2.44 6.02
CA PHE A 103 10.42 -1.13 6.46
C PHE A 103 9.26 -0.29 6.98
N ALA A 104 8.15 -0.20 6.25
CA ALA A 104 6.99 0.57 6.64
C ALA A 104 6.37 0.05 7.95
N LEU A 105 6.19 -1.27 8.07
CA LEU A 105 5.65 -1.89 9.27
C LEU A 105 6.56 -1.67 10.48
N TYR A 106 7.87 -1.82 10.30
CA TYR A 106 8.85 -1.57 11.35
C TYR A 106 8.78 -0.13 11.85
N ARG A 107 8.76 0.84 10.94
CA ARG A 107 8.69 2.27 11.29
C ARG A 107 7.40 2.61 12.03
N ALA A 108 6.28 2.09 11.55
CA ALA A 108 4.98 2.32 12.18
C ALA A 108 4.92 1.68 13.58
N HIS A 109 5.41 0.45 13.70
CA HIS A 109 5.43 -0.24 15.00
C HIS A 109 6.32 0.50 16.01
N ALA A 110 7.46 0.99 15.58
CA ALA A 110 8.35 1.80 16.42
C ALA A 110 7.69 3.10 16.91
N SER A 111 6.67 3.59 16.19
CA SER A 111 5.87 4.76 16.58
C SER A 111 4.66 4.42 17.47
N GLY A 112 4.50 3.15 17.86
CA GLY A 112 3.42 2.71 18.74
C GLY A 112 2.23 2.05 18.05
N VAL A 113 2.31 1.82 16.74
CA VAL A 113 1.25 1.13 16.00
C VAL A 113 1.40 -0.37 16.17
N SER A 114 0.32 -1.05 16.54
CA SER A 114 0.33 -2.49 16.76
C SER A 114 -0.58 -3.27 15.81
N LYS A 115 -1.51 -2.59 15.14
CA LYS A 115 -2.51 -3.23 14.29
C LYS A 115 -2.46 -2.68 12.88
N PHE A 116 -2.51 -3.59 11.90
CA PHE A 116 -2.45 -3.24 10.48
C PHE A 116 -3.53 -4.01 9.74
N SER A 117 -4.12 -3.38 8.74
CA SER A 117 -5.10 -4.02 7.86
C SER A 117 -4.91 -3.56 6.43
N LEU A 118 -5.37 -4.38 5.50
CA LEU A 118 -5.43 -4.03 4.08
C LEU A 118 -6.52 -4.83 3.38
N TRP A 119 -6.90 -4.36 2.22
CA TRP A 119 -7.73 -5.09 1.28
C TRP A 119 -6.91 -5.48 0.06
N THR A 120 -7.09 -6.69 -0.43
CA THR A 120 -6.47 -7.13 -1.68
C THR A 120 -7.47 -7.95 -2.50
N ASP A 121 -7.32 -7.92 -3.82
CA ASP A 121 -8.07 -8.75 -4.73
C ASP A 121 -7.79 -10.23 -4.41
N CYS A 122 -8.86 -11.02 -4.23
CA CYS A 122 -8.73 -12.46 -3.94
C CYS A 122 -7.93 -13.21 -4.99
N GLU A 123 -7.94 -12.74 -6.23
CA GLU A 123 -7.22 -13.36 -7.35
C GLU A 123 -5.78 -12.88 -7.49
N ASN A 124 -5.37 -11.85 -6.75
CA ASN A 124 -3.99 -11.35 -6.77
C ASN A 124 -3.10 -12.25 -5.93
N THR A 125 -2.71 -13.39 -6.49
CA THR A 125 -1.91 -14.40 -5.78
C THR A 125 -0.54 -13.88 -5.37
N GLY A 126 0.08 -13.04 -6.18
CA GLY A 126 1.38 -12.43 -5.86
C GLY A 126 1.30 -11.53 -4.62
N ALA A 127 0.31 -10.66 -4.56
CA ALA A 127 0.09 -9.80 -3.41
C ALA A 127 -0.26 -10.61 -2.16
N ARG A 128 -1.14 -11.59 -2.28
CA ARG A 128 -1.52 -12.47 -1.17
C ARG A 128 -0.31 -13.19 -0.59
N ARG A 129 0.55 -13.72 -1.45
CA ARG A 129 1.79 -14.37 -1.02
C ARG A 129 2.69 -13.40 -0.25
N LEU A 130 2.86 -12.18 -0.75
CA LEU A 130 3.64 -11.15 -0.08
C LEU A 130 3.11 -10.90 1.35
N TYR A 131 1.80 -10.70 1.48
CA TYR A 131 1.20 -10.39 2.78
C TYR A 131 1.32 -11.58 3.75
N GLU A 132 1.14 -12.80 3.27
CA GLU A 132 1.30 -14.00 4.08
C GLU A 132 2.76 -14.22 4.52
N GLU A 133 3.73 -13.90 3.67
CA GLU A 133 5.16 -13.89 4.05
C GLU A 133 5.47 -12.86 5.15
N LEU A 134 4.72 -11.76 5.18
CA LEU A 134 4.81 -10.73 6.23
C LEU A 134 4.01 -11.12 7.49
N ARG A 135 3.45 -12.32 7.53
CA ARG A 135 2.64 -12.86 8.62
C ARG A 135 1.29 -12.16 8.80
N MET A 136 0.83 -11.47 7.79
CA MET A 136 -0.54 -11.00 7.73
C MET A 136 -1.46 -12.19 7.46
N ARG A 137 -2.66 -12.16 8.03
CA ARG A 137 -3.61 -13.25 7.92
C ARG A 137 -4.88 -12.80 7.22
N PRO A 138 -5.40 -13.58 6.26
CA PRO A 138 -6.70 -13.29 5.68
C PRO A 138 -7.80 -13.49 6.72
N THR A 139 -8.74 -12.57 6.76
CA THR A 139 -9.93 -12.67 7.60
C THR A 139 -11.08 -13.27 6.79
N ARG A 140 -12.23 -13.46 7.43
CA ARG A 140 -13.46 -13.88 6.75
C ARG A 140 -14.18 -12.70 6.08
N THR A 141 -13.69 -11.48 6.29
CA THR A 141 -14.32 -10.29 5.74
C THR A 141 -14.05 -10.20 4.24
N ARG A 142 -15.11 -10.10 3.47
CA ARG A 142 -15.10 -10.00 2.02
C ARG A 142 -15.90 -8.78 1.58
N ARG A 143 -15.53 -8.23 0.46
CA ARG A 143 -16.26 -7.13 -0.19
C ARG A 143 -16.23 -7.36 -1.69
N VAL A 144 -17.35 -7.09 -2.36
CA VAL A 144 -17.42 -7.13 -3.82
C VAL A 144 -17.60 -5.71 -4.34
N SER A 145 -16.73 -5.30 -5.26
CA SER A 145 -16.76 -4.01 -5.92
C SER A 145 -16.29 -4.18 -7.36
N ASP A 146 -17.06 -3.68 -8.33
CA ASP A 146 -16.73 -3.77 -9.76
C ASP A 146 -16.41 -5.20 -10.22
N THR A 147 -17.19 -6.17 -9.78
CA THR A 147 -17.01 -7.61 -10.05
C THR A 147 -15.75 -8.23 -9.43
N VAL A 148 -15.00 -7.47 -8.65
CA VAL A 148 -13.81 -7.95 -7.94
C VAL A 148 -14.19 -8.33 -6.52
N GLU A 149 -13.79 -9.51 -6.08
CA GLU A 149 -13.91 -9.94 -4.70
C GLU A 149 -12.64 -9.57 -3.94
N TRP A 150 -12.78 -8.80 -2.87
CA TRP A 150 -11.70 -8.34 -2.02
C TRP A 150 -11.68 -9.10 -0.72
N VAL A 151 -10.49 -9.47 -0.27
CA VAL A 151 -10.26 -10.10 1.04
C VAL A 151 -9.49 -9.14 1.94
N ARG A 152 -9.90 -9.08 3.20
CA ARG A 152 -9.21 -8.27 4.20
C ARG A 152 -8.14 -9.10 4.89
N TYR A 153 -6.92 -8.55 4.96
CA TYR A 153 -5.81 -9.08 5.74
C TYR A 153 -5.58 -8.24 6.98
N GLU A 154 -5.13 -8.87 8.05
CA GLU A 154 -4.80 -8.22 9.31
C GLU A 154 -3.48 -8.71 9.86
N LEU A 155 -2.81 -7.83 10.61
CA LEU A 155 -1.60 -8.13 11.37
C LEU A 155 -1.70 -7.43 12.72
N GLU A 156 -1.35 -8.13 13.77
CA GLU A 156 -1.19 -7.56 15.11
C GLU A 156 0.20 -7.89 15.63
N LEU A 157 0.93 -6.85 16.02
CA LEU A 157 2.30 -6.95 16.54
C LEU A 157 2.37 -6.67 18.04
#